data_c0e6309fef07ed1a3e67256ff1afc0c9
#
_entry.id   c0e6309fef07ed1a3e67256ff1afc0c9
#
_cell.length_a   1.000
_cell.length_b   1.000
_cell.length_c   1.000
_cell.angle_alpha   90.00
_cell.angle_beta   90.00
_cell.angle_gamma   90.00
#
_symmetry.space_group_name_H-M   'P 1'
#
loop_
_entity.id
_entity.type
_entity.pdbx_description
1 polymer ?
#
loop_
_entity_poly.entity_id
_entity_poly.type
_entity_poly.pdbx_seq_one_letter_code
_entity_poly.pdbx_strand_id
1 'polypeptide(L)'
;MDGGGRSLGARALLSLISAGPMSRGDLGERLGLSPATTTRTVRPLIEAGLIEEQPPAEVGGPGRPTRLLAVAPNSATVAGIKLTADRLYAVLTDPLGEVLIGDSLPLTETDAGSVAALIASVVAQLAERSGRRPDAIGISLGAAVVG
;
A
#
# COMPACT_ATOMS: atom_id res chain seq x y z
N MET A 1 26.40 6.73 -5.40
CA MET A 1 24.98 6.69 -5.79
C MET A 1 24.50 5.27 -5.53
N ASP A 2 24.05 4.99 -4.30
CA ASP A 2 23.51 3.68 -3.96
C ASP A 2 22.10 3.56 -4.54
N GLY A 3 21.98 2.72 -5.55
CA GLY A 3 20.72 2.38 -6.20
C GLY A 3 19.77 1.75 -5.20
N GLY A 4 18.65 2.41 -5.00
CA GLY A 4 17.46 2.12 -4.18
C GLY A 4 17.19 0.70 -3.71
N GLY A 5 18.03 0.15 -2.85
CA GLY A 5 17.70 -1.05 -2.11
C GLY A 5 16.60 -0.73 -1.10
N ARG A 6 15.36 -1.18 -1.38
CA ARG A 6 14.27 -1.06 -0.41
C ARG A 6 14.72 -1.68 0.92
N SER A 7 14.49 -0.95 2.03
CA SER A 7 14.82 -1.45 3.36
C SER A 7 14.15 -2.82 3.61
N LEU A 8 14.72 -3.64 4.50
CA LEU A 8 14.11 -4.94 4.84
C LEU A 8 12.67 -4.78 5.33
N GLY A 9 12.37 -3.70 6.05
CA GLY A 9 11.00 -3.37 6.46
C GLY A 9 10.06 -3.14 5.28
N ALA A 10 10.50 -2.37 4.28
CA ALA A 10 9.69 -2.16 3.07
C ALA A 10 9.48 -3.46 2.27
N ARG A 11 10.49 -4.34 2.20
CA ARG A 11 10.37 -5.66 1.57
C ARG A 11 9.38 -6.56 2.33
N ALA A 12 9.39 -6.52 3.66
CA ALA A 12 8.46 -7.26 4.49
C ALA A 12 7.01 -6.80 4.28
N LEU A 13 6.75 -5.48 4.31
CA LEU A 13 5.43 -4.91 4.00
C LEU A 13 4.94 -5.30 2.62
N LEU A 14 5.78 -5.15 1.58
CA LEU A 14 5.42 -5.52 0.22
C LEU A 14 5.12 -7.02 0.07
N SER A 15 5.82 -7.88 0.81
CA SER A 15 5.54 -9.32 0.82
C SER A 15 4.16 -9.60 1.40
N LEU A 16 3.79 -8.94 2.50
CA LEU A 16 2.48 -9.09 3.14
C LEU A 16 1.36 -8.48 2.30
N ILE A 17 1.58 -7.35 1.64
CA ILE A 17 0.60 -6.75 0.71
C ILE A 17 0.34 -7.68 -0.48
N SER A 18 1.40 -8.24 -1.07
CA SER A 18 1.29 -9.00 -2.32
C SER A 18 0.84 -10.45 -2.15
N ALA A 19 1.17 -11.07 -1.03
CA ALA A 19 0.91 -12.50 -0.80
C ALA A 19 -0.08 -12.77 0.35
N GLY A 20 -0.54 -11.71 1.04
CA GLY A 20 -1.44 -11.81 2.17
C GLY A 20 -0.75 -12.18 3.50
N PRO A 21 -1.54 -12.42 4.54
CA PRO A 21 -1.04 -12.78 5.86
C PRO A 21 -0.19 -14.05 5.83
N MET A 22 0.93 -14.05 6.55
CA MET A 22 1.83 -15.19 6.62
C MET A 22 2.55 -15.28 7.96
N SER A 23 3.10 -16.45 8.28
CA SER A 23 3.89 -16.63 9.50
C SER A 23 5.24 -15.90 9.42
N ARG A 24 5.86 -15.67 10.59
CA ARG A 24 7.25 -15.16 10.63
C ARG A 24 8.24 -16.07 9.91
N GLY A 25 8.02 -17.39 9.96
CA GLY A 25 8.84 -18.37 9.27
C GLY A 25 8.77 -18.20 7.77
N ASP A 26 7.55 -18.19 7.21
CA ASP A 26 7.30 -18.04 5.76
C ASP A 26 7.83 -16.68 5.25
N LEU A 27 7.64 -15.61 6.03
CA LEU A 27 8.19 -14.30 5.69
C LEU A 27 9.74 -14.33 5.68
N GLY A 28 10.35 -15.01 6.64
CA GLY A 28 11.80 -15.19 6.70
C GLY A 28 12.33 -15.94 5.49
N GLU A 29 11.72 -17.07 5.14
CA GLU A 29 12.06 -17.86 3.94
C GLU A 29 11.95 -17.01 2.67
N ARG A 30 10.81 -16.34 2.50
CA ARG A 30 10.54 -15.49 1.33
C ARG A 30 11.56 -14.37 1.14
N LEU A 31 12.08 -13.84 2.23
CA LEU A 31 13.05 -12.74 2.21
C LEU A 31 14.52 -13.22 2.28
N GLY A 32 14.76 -14.50 2.49
CA GLY A 32 16.09 -15.08 2.71
C GLY A 32 16.70 -14.62 4.04
N LEU A 33 15.90 -14.50 5.09
CA LEU A 33 16.32 -13.99 6.40
C LEU A 33 16.33 -15.09 7.45
N SER A 34 17.29 -15.01 8.39
CA SER A 34 17.27 -15.85 9.60
C SER A 34 16.09 -15.47 10.50
N PRO A 35 15.59 -16.38 11.37
CA PRO A 35 14.51 -16.08 12.32
C PRO A 35 14.78 -14.86 13.20
N ALA A 36 16.01 -14.67 13.65
CA ALA A 36 16.41 -13.52 14.46
C ALA A 36 16.35 -12.20 13.66
N THR A 37 16.76 -12.24 12.37
CA THR A 37 16.70 -11.06 11.49
C THR A 37 15.25 -10.75 11.13
N THR A 38 14.42 -11.75 10.85
CA THR A 38 12.99 -11.56 10.58
C THR A 38 12.31 -10.88 11.77
N THR A 39 12.54 -11.36 12.99
CA THR A 39 11.99 -10.76 14.21
C THR A 39 12.42 -9.30 14.37
N ARG A 40 13.71 -8.99 14.17
CA ARG A 40 14.21 -7.60 14.23
C ARG A 40 13.62 -6.70 13.16
N THR A 41 13.34 -7.24 11.98
CA THR A 41 12.74 -6.48 10.87
C THR A 41 11.28 -6.19 11.12
N VAL A 42 10.53 -7.15 11.65
CA VAL A 42 9.08 -7.05 11.83
C VAL A 42 8.70 -6.24 13.07
N ARG A 43 9.49 -6.32 14.15
CA ARG A 43 9.17 -5.67 15.41
C ARG A 43 8.91 -4.16 15.29
N PRO A 44 9.75 -3.34 14.64
CA PRO A 44 9.48 -1.92 14.47
C PRO A 44 8.22 -1.62 13.66
N LEU A 45 7.85 -2.51 12.72
CA LEU A 45 6.64 -2.35 11.91
C LEU A 45 5.37 -2.62 12.72
N ILE A 46 5.44 -3.56 13.68
CA ILE A 46 4.34 -3.81 14.63
C ILE A 46 4.24 -2.64 15.62
N GLU A 47 5.35 -2.18 16.16
CA GLU A 47 5.40 -1.03 17.08
C GLU A 47 4.88 0.26 16.42
N ALA A 48 5.09 0.42 15.12
CA ALA A 48 4.55 1.53 14.31
C ALA A 48 3.08 1.31 13.87
N GLY A 49 2.46 0.16 14.19
CA GLY A 49 1.08 -0.16 13.78
C GLY A 49 0.91 -0.45 12.29
N LEU A 50 1.99 -0.69 11.54
CA LEU A 50 1.94 -1.02 10.11
C LEU A 50 1.61 -2.50 9.85
N ILE A 51 2.00 -3.36 10.78
CA ILE A 51 1.74 -4.80 10.79
C ILE A 51 1.04 -5.16 12.10
N GLU A 52 0.09 -6.04 12.04
CA GLU A 52 -0.56 -6.65 13.20
C GLU A 52 -0.33 -8.17 13.25
N GLU A 53 -0.37 -8.72 14.45
CA GLU A 53 -0.39 -10.17 14.66
C GLU A 53 -1.82 -10.66 14.77
N GLN A 54 -2.25 -11.41 13.80
CA GLN A 54 -3.55 -12.05 13.83
C GLN A 54 -3.54 -13.30 14.71
N PRO A 55 -4.67 -13.63 15.37
CA PRO A 55 -4.83 -14.90 16.03
C PRO A 55 -4.51 -16.05 15.08
N PRO A 56 -4.02 -17.18 15.57
CA PRO A 56 -3.82 -18.35 14.72
C PRO A 56 -5.13 -18.69 14.04
N ALA A 57 -5.09 -18.93 12.73
CA ALA A 57 -6.22 -19.58 12.07
C ALA A 57 -6.44 -20.91 12.79
N GLU A 58 -7.70 -21.29 13.02
CA GLU A 58 -8.05 -22.60 13.55
C GLU A 58 -7.67 -23.68 12.51
N VAL A 59 -6.38 -24.03 12.48
CA VAL A 59 -5.90 -25.13 11.67
C VAL A 59 -5.94 -26.36 12.58
N GLY A 60 -6.92 -27.21 12.36
CA GLY A 60 -7.06 -28.49 13.05
C GLY A 60 -5.92 -29.44 12.70
N GLY A 61 -4.76 -29.29 13.36
CA GLY A 61 -3.60 -30.14 13.21
C GLY A 61 -2.75 -30.13 14.50
N PRO A 62 -1.95 -31.19 14.76
CA PRO A 62 -1.05 -31.22 15.90
C PRO A 62 0.10 -30.25 15.68
N GLY A 63 0.07 -29.09 16.33
CA GLY A 63 1.11 -28.10 16.30
C GLY A 63 0.74 -26.87 17.14
N ARG A 64 1.75 -26.13 17.62
CA ARG A 64 1.50 -24.86 18.32
C ARG A 64 0.90 -23.87 17.33
N PRO A 65 -0.25 -23.25 17.66
CA PRO A 65 -0.90 -22.27 16.81
C PRO A 65 0.07 -21.16 16.41
N THR A 66 0.31 -20.98 15.10
CA THR A 66 1.24 -19.97 14.58
C THR A 66 0.48 -18.68 14.30
N ARG A 67 0.90 -17.58 14.94
CA ARG A 67 0.35 -16.26 14.66
C ARG A 67 0.77 -15.81 13.27
N LEU A 68 -0.17 -15.25 12.52
CA LEU A 68 0.10 -14.65 11.22
C LEU A 68 0.40 -13.17 11.37
N LEU A 69 1.32 -12.69 10.56
CA LEU A 69 1.58 -11.28 10.35
C LEU A 69 0.68 -10.80 9.21
N ALA A 70 -0.02 -9.70 9.40
CA ALA A 70 -0.85 -9.06 8.39
C ALA A 70 -0.55 -7.55 8.35
N VAL A 71 -0.75 -6.93 7.20
CA VAL A 71 -0.75 -5.46 7.12
C VAL A 71 -2.00 -4.94 7.82
N ALA A 72 -1.84 -3.96 8.69
CA ALA A 72 -2.97 -3.35 9.38
C ALA A 72 -3.75 -2.44 8.40
N PRO A 73 -5.05 -2.69 8.16
CA PRO A 73 -5.82 -1.98 7.12
C PRO A 73 -5.87 -0.46 7.30
N ASN A 74 -5.83 0.00 8.54
CA ASN A 74 -5.92 1.44 8.85
C ASN A 74 -4.56 2.11 9.07
N SER A 75 -3.45 1.43 8.76
CA SER A 75 -2.09 1.90 9.04
C SER A 75 -1.63 3.02 8.13
N ALA A 76 -2.21 3.16 6.95
CA ALA A 76 -1.88 4.20 5.98
C ALA A 76 -3.07 4.50 5.07
N THR A 77 -3.00 5.61 4.36
CA THR A 77 -3.91 5.96 3.28
C THR A 77 -3.09 6.28 2.03
N VAL A 78 -3.48 5.73 0.90
CA VAL A 78 -2.78 5.93 -0.37
C VAL A 78 -3.72 6.61 -1.37
N ALA A 79 -3.25 7.68 -2.00
CA ALA A 79 -3.95 8.27 -3.13
C ALA A 79 -3.49 7.60 -4.44
N GLY A 80 -4.42 7.03 -5.19
CA GLY A 80 -4.20 6.49 -6.52
C GLY A 80 -4.79 7.44 -7.57
N ILE A 81 -3.97 7.86 -8.52
CA ILE A 81 -4.38 8.72 -9.64
C ILE A 81 -4.17 7.97 -10.95
N LYS A 82 -5.17 7.95 -11.80
CA LYS A 82 -5.06 7.45 -13.18
C LYS A 82 -5.46 8.57 -14.13
N LEU A 83 -4.56 8.92 -15.04
CA LEU A 83 -4.80 9.86 -16.13
C LEU A 83 -5.04 9.09 -17.43
N THR A 84 -6.12 9.43 -18.11
CA THR A 84 -6.42 9.01 -19.49
C THR A 84 -6.38 10.22 -20.40
N ALA A 85 -6.67 10.07 -21.69
CA ALA A 85 -6.68 11.19 -22.64
C ALA A 85 -7.72 12.28 -22.29
N ASP A 86 -8.80 11.90 -21.62
CA ASP A 86 -9.99 12.74 -21.40
C ASP A 86 -10.43 12.84 -19.93
N ARG A 87 -9.85 12.03 -19.04
CA ARG A 87 -10.28 11.95 -17.64
C ARG A 87 -9.15 11.75 -16.66
N LEU A 88 -9.35 12.29 -15.46
CA LEU A 88 -8.61 11.98 -14.25
C LEU A 88 -9.50 11.15 -13.34
N TYR A 89 -9.01 10.00 -12.92
CA TYR A 89 -9.60 9.18 -11.86
C TYR A 89 -8.74 9.28 -10.62
N ALA A 90 -9.36 9.51 -9.47
CA ALA A 90 -8.68 9.62 -8.19
C ALA A 90 -9.38 8.75 -7.14
N VAL A 91 -8.61 8.02 -6.36
CA VAL A 91 -9.11 7.23 -5.23
C VAL A 91 -8.23 7.43 -4.01
N LEU A 92 -8.81 7.34 -2.82
CA LEU A 92 -8.07 7.03 -1.60
C LEU A 92 -8.34 5.59 -1.25
N THR A 93 -7.28 4.85 -0.93
CA THR A 93 -7.35 3.45 -0.53
C THR A 93 -6.64 3.24 0.79
N ASP A 94 -6.93 2.12 1.43
CA ASP A 94 -6.09 1.56 2.47
C ASP A 94 -4.78 0.94 1.86
N PRO A 95 -3.84 0.43 2.69
CA PRO A 95 -2.61 -0.19 2.18
C PRO A 95 -2.84 -1.48 1.38
N LEU A 96 -3.99 -2.11 1.52
CA LEU A 96 -4.37 -3.35 0.83
C LEU A 96 -5.12 -3.10 -0.49
N GLY A 97 -5.40 -1.81 -0.81
CA GLY A 97 -6.08 -1.41 -2.04
C GLY A 97 -7.60 -1.33 -1.93
N GLU A 98 -8.17 -1.48 -0.73
CA GLU A 98 -9.59 -1.25 -0.51
C GLU A 98 -9.90 0.24 -0.69
N VAL A 99 -10.86 0.53 -1.59
CA VAL A 99 -11.23 1.90 -1.93
C VAL A 99 -12.08 2.52 -0.82
N LEU A 100 -11.57 3.56 -0.20
CA LEU A 100 -12.27 4.33 0.83
C LEU A 100 -13.23 5.36 0.23
N ILE A 101 -12.76 6.07 -0.79
CA ILE A 101 -13.51 7.08 -1.54
C ILE A 101 -12.86 7.29 -2.90
N GLY A 102 -13.63 7.69 -3.90
CA GLY A 102 -13.10 8.02 -5.22
C GLY A 102 -13.91 9.09 -5.93
N ASP A 103 -13.30 9.65 -6.96
CA ASP A 103 -13.92 10.61 -7.85
C ASP A 103 -13.33 10.52 -9.27
N SER A 104 -14.01 11.10 -10.26
CA SER A 104 -13.46 11.21 -11.60
C SER A 104 -13.86 12.55 -12.22
N LEU A 105 -12.88 13.23 -12.78
CA LEU A 105 -13.02 14.57 -13.36
C LEU A 105 -12.65 14.56 -14.85
N PRO A 106 -13.28 15.38 -15.69
CA PRO A 106 -12.81 15.57 -17.06
C PRO A 106 -11.42 16.21 -17.05
N LEU A 107 -10.56 15.75 -17.95
CA LEU A 107 -9.24 16.33 -18.20
C LEU A 107 -9.33 17.23 -19.43
N THR A 108 -9.52 18.53 -19.22
CA THR A 108 -9.69 19.52 -20.29
C THR A 108 -8.37 20.18 -20.71
N GLU A 109 -7.42 20.23 -19.77
CA GLU A 109 -6.09 20.80 -19.99
C GLU A 109 -5.04 19.70 -19.76
N THR A 110 -4.03 19.68 -20.63
CA THR A 110 -3.02 18.60 -20.64
C THR A 110 -1.61 19.09 -20.36
N ASP A 111 -1.43 20.39 -20.12
CA ASP A 111 -0.15 20.90 -19.68
C ASP A 111 0.17 20.46 -18.24
N ALA A 112 1.43 20.26 -17.95
CA ALA A 112 1.87 19.67 -16.70
C ALA A 112 1.46 20.48 -15.45
N GLY A 113 1.38 21.81 -15.58
CA GLY A 113 1.01 22.68 -14.47
C GLY A 113 -0.47 22.53 -14.10
N SER A 114 -1.35 22.61 -15.09
CA SER A 114 -2.80 22.44 -14.92
C SER A 114 -3.14 21.04 -14.40
N VAL A 115 -2.51 20.01 -14.96
CA VAL A 115 -2.69 18.61 -14.48
C VAL A 115 -2.24 18.44 -13.03
N ALA A 116 -1.09 18.99 -12.66
CA ALA A 116 -0.61 18.92 -11.27
C ALA A 116 -1.54 19.65 -10.30
N ALA A 117 -2.06 20.83 -10.69
CA ALA A 117 -3.02 21.58 -9.88
C ALA A 117 -4.34 20.81 -9.71
N LEU A 118 -4.84 20.18 -10.78
CA LEU A 118 -6.05 19.36 -10.72
C LEU A 118 -5.86 18.13 -9.80
N ILE A 119 -4.73 17.44 -9.90
CA ILE A 119 -4.38 16.32 -9.00
C ILE A 119 -4.36 16.79 -7.54
N ALA A 120 -3.68 17.89 -7.25
CA ALA A 120 -3.60 18.44 -5.90
C ALA A 120 -4.99 18.79 -5.35
N SER A 121 -5.83 19.41 -6.17
CA SER A 121 -7.20 19.79 -5.80
C SER A 121 -8.08 18.58 -5.49
N VAL A 122 -8.09 17.57 -6.37
CA VAL A 122 -8.94 16.38 -6.15
C VAL A 122 -8.47 15.56 -4.95
N VAL A 123 -7.17 15.43 -4.76
CA VAL A 123 -6.62 14.72 -3.57
C VAL A 123 -7.00 15.45 -2.29
N ALA A 124 -6.92 16.78 -2.26
CA ALA A 124 -7.35 17.58 -1.11
C ALA A 124 -8.85 17.41 -0.80
N GLN A 125 -9.71 17.45 -1.83
CA GLN A 125 -11.15 17.23 -1.69
C GLN A 125 -11.47 15.81 -1.16
N LEU A 126 -10.82 14.79 -1.69
CA LEU A 126 -11.00 13.42 -1.20
C LEU A 126 -10.53 13.28 0.25
N ALA A 127 -9.40 13.90 0.61
CA ALA A 127 -8.89 13.90 1.98
C ALA A 127 -9.86 14.59 2.95
N GLU A 128 -10.44 15.72 2.57
CA GLU A 128 -11.44 16.43 3.37
C GLU A 128 -12.72 15.61 3.56
N ARG A 129 -13.26 15.05 2.47
CA ARG A 129 -14.49 14.24 2.49
C ARG A 129 -14.33 12.92 3.27
N SER A 130 -13.14 12.30 3.24
CA SER A 130 -12.87 11.05 3.96
C SER A 130 -12.40 11.26 5.40
N GLY A 131 -11.96 12.48 5.75
CA GLY A 131 -11.28 12.77 7.01
C GLY A 131 -9.86 12.15 7.11
N ARG A 132 -9.30 11.64 6.00
CA ARG A 132 -8.00 10.96 5.95
C ARG A 132 -7.07 11.68 4.97
N ARG A 133 -5.85 11.96 5.40
CA ARG A 133 -4.80 12.48 4.51
C ARG A 133 -4.00 11.31 3.93
N PRO A 134 -3.68 11.33 2.64
CA PRO A 134 -2.82 10.30 2.07
C PRO A 134 -1.38 10.44 2.56
N ASP A 135 -0.77 9.31 2.91
CA ASP A 135 0.64 9.17 3.28
C ASP A 135 1.53 9.02 2.03
N ALA A 136 0.94 8.58 0.93
CA ALA A 136 1.61 8.40 -0.35
C ALA A 136 0.65 8.66 -1.52
N ILE A 137 1.23 9.03 -2.68
CA ILE A 137 0.49 9.23 -3.93
C ILE A 137 1.14 8.40 -5.03
N GLY A 138 0.35 7.58 -5.70
CA GLY A 138 0.72 6.86 -6.90
C GLY A 138 0.00 7.45 -8.12
N ILE A 139 0.74 7.70 -9.21
CA ILE A 139 0.17 8.23 -10.46
C ILE A 139 0.46 7.24 -11.58
N SER A 140 -0.58 6.89 -12.35
CA SER A 140 -0.46 6.09 -13.56
C SER A 140 -0.97 6.87 -14.77
N LEU A 141 -0.28 6.70 -15.90
CA LEU A 141 -0.67 7.28 -17.19
C LEU A 141 -1.23 6.15 -18.05
N GLY A 142 -2.49 6.28 -18.46
CA GLY A 142 -3.09 5.42 -19.46
C GLY A 142 -2.71 5.93 -20.85
N ALA A 143 -1.64 5.39 -21.46
CA ALA A 143 -1.34 5.68 -22.87
C ALA A 143 -2.40 4.99 -23.75
N ALA A 144 -3.06 5.76 -24.62
CA ALA A 144 -3.74 5.17 -25.78
C ALA A 144 -2.63 4.68 -26.73
N VAL A 145 -2.51 3.36 -26.89
CA VAL A 145 -1.72 2.80 -27.98
C VAL A 145 -2.52 3.06 -29.24
N VAL A 146 -2.14 4.09 -30.00
CA VAL A 146 -2.64 4.29 -31.37
C VAL A 146 -1.88 3.28 -32.21
N GLY A 147 -2.58 2.20 -32.59
CA GLY A 147 -2.11 1.21 -33.57
C GLY A 147 -2.29 1.75 -34.99
#